data_0b4258f0e8f2ebd91cd7b61e97d42762
#
_entry.id   0b4258f0e8f2ebd91cd7b61e97d42762
#
_cell.length_a   1.000
_cell.length_b   1.000
_cell.length_c   1.000
_cell.angle_alpha   90.00
_cell.angle_beta   90.00
_cell.angle_gamma   90.00
#
_symmetry.space_group_name_H-M   'P 1'
#
loop_
_entity.id
_entity.type
_entity.pdbx_description
1 polymer ?
#
loop_
_entity_poly.entity_id
_entity_poly.type
_entity_poly.pdbx_seq_one_letter_code
_entity_poly.pdbx_strand_id
1 'polypeptide(L)'
;AYEIASCLVGSEMCIRDRSIKNIFAICWGMQVAVTVAGGEVKKCTNGAHRGIANDIEINENGLKHPLYKNKNKKFNTPAFNFDEVVKLPEGSTLLSSNPINKVMGVNFNVGSANIWGIQYHPEITYAKMISLIHFRKDRLLEKKAFINQMEIDSHVKIIEDENKVSNKDARMRELENWLSNLN
;
A
#
# COMPACT_ATOMS: atom_id res chain seq x y z
N ALA A 1 8.27 -17.30 -11.68
CA ALA A 1 8.78 -17.59 -10.33
C ALA A 1 10.27 -17.23 -10.18
N TYR A 2 11.11 -17.49 -11.21
CA TYR A 2 12.56 -17.24 -11.16
C TYR A 2 12.94 -15.75 -11.20
N GLU A 3 12.22 -14.91 -11.91
CA GLU A 3 12.51 -13.46 -11.99
C GLU A 3 12.20 -12.72 -10.69
N ILE A 4 11.18 -13.18 -9.94
CA ILE A 4 10.85 -12.61 -8.63
C ILE A 4 11.93 -12.94 -7.61
N ALA A 5 12.54 -14.12 -7.68
CA ALA A 5 13.60 -14.54 -6.77
C ALA A 5 14.89 -13.73 -6.94
N SER A 6 15.26 -13.33 -8.17
CA SER A 6 16.47 -12.53 -8.42
C SER A 6 16.34 -11.08 -7.92
N CYS A 7 15.15 -10.47 -8.05
CA CYS A 7 14.84 -9.17 -7.45
C CYS A 7 14.81 -9.22 -5.92
N LEU A 8 14.31 -10.32 -5.34
CA LEU A 8 14.30 -10.53 -3.88
C LEU A 8 15.71 -10.66 -3.31
N VAL A 9 16.60 -11.40 -3.97
CA VAL A 9 18.01 -11.59 -3.52
C VAL A 9 18.75 -10.26 -3.47
N GLY A 10 18.59 -9.38 -4.44
CA GLY A 10 19.16 -8.03 -4.41
C GLY A 10 18.62 -7.16 -3.29
N SER A 11 17.32 -7.21 -3.04
CA SER A 11 16.66 -6.48 -1.95
C SER A 11 17.05 -7.03 -0.57
N GLU A 12 17.17 -8.34 -0.40
CA GLU A 12 17.66 -8.96 0.83
C GLU A 12 19.10 -8.55 1.17
N MET A 13 19.99 -8.51 0.17
CA MET A 13 21.37 -8.08 0.38
C MET A 13 21.44 -6.61 0.82
N CYS A 14 20.67 -5.72 0.19
CA CYS A 14 20.61 -4.31 0.58
C CYS A 14 19.98 -4.09 1.97
N ILE A 15 18.97 -4.88 2.34
CA ILE A 15 18.31 -4.76 3.66
C ILE A 15 19.22 -5.35 4.77
N ARG A 16 19.99 -6.40 4.47
CA ARG A 16 20.94 -7.02 5.42
C ARG A 16 22.24 -6.25 5.54
N ASP A 17 22.61 -5.47 4.53
CA ASP A 17 23.73 -4.56 4.63
C ASP A 17 23.37 -3.44 5.62
N ARG A 18 24.03 -3.42 6.77
CA ARG A 18 23.77 -2.51 7.91
C ARG A 18 23.91 -1.01 7.58
N SER A 19 24.16 -0.66 6.32
CA SER A 19 24.25 0.72 5.85
C SER A 19 22.87 1.40 5.72
N ILE A 20 21.79 0.65 5.41
CA ILE A 20 20.42 1.19 5.26
C ILE A 20 19.69 1.10 6.60
N LYS A 21 19.29 2.25 7.14
CA LYS A 21 18.63 2.34 8.45
C LYS A 21 17.12 2.56 8.37
N ASN A 22 16.64 3.21 7.33
CA ASN A 22 15.22 3.56 7.17
C ASN A 22 14.73 3.24 5.76
N ILE A 23 13.63 2.54 5.65
CA ILE A 23 12.99 2.16 4.38
C ILE A 23 11.52 2.56 4.42
N PHE A 24 11.05 3.29 3.40
CA PHE A 24 9.64 3.49 3.14
C PHE A 24 9.20 2.51 2.05
N ALA A 25 8.36 1.56 2.43
CA ALA A 25 7.97 0.45 1.56
C ALA A 25 6.50 0.62 1.12
N ILE A 26 6.27 0.75 -0.18
CA ILE A 26 4.95 1.02 -0.76
C ILE A 26 4.44 -0.20 -1.52
N CYS A 27 3.19 -0.61 -1.24
CA CYS A 27 2.44 -1.64 -1.94
C CYS A 27 3.23 -2.96 -2.06
N TRP A 28 3.63 -3.34 -3.25
CA TRP A 28 4.47 -4.53 -3.47
C TRP A 28 5.78 -4.49 -2.68
N GLY A 29 6.40 -3.31 -2.54
CA GLY A 29 7.60 -3.14 -1.72
C GLY A 29 7.37 -3.48 -0.25
N MET A 30 6.21 -3.13 0.32
CA MET A 30 5.84 -3.55 1.67
C MET A 30 5.65 -5.07 1.76
N GLN A 31 5.00 -5.68 0.77
CA GLN A 31 4.78 -7.13 0.73
C GLN A 31 6.10 -7.90 0.66
N VAL A 32 7.05 -7.43 -0.15
CA VAL A 32 8.42 -7.99 -0.21
C VAL A 32 9.11 -7.87 1.15
N ALA A 33 9.12 -6.69 1.76
CA ALA A 33 9.76 -6.47 3.04
C ALA A 33 9.15 -7.32 4.16
N VAL A 34 7.82 -7.46 4.19
CA VAL A 34 7.10 -8.34 5.12
C VAL A 34 7.51 -9.79 4.94
N THR A 35 7.60 -10.27 3.68
CA THR A 35 8.01 -11.65 3.39
C THR A 35 9.45 -11.91 3.83
N VAL A 36 10.38 -10.99 3.56
CA VAL A 36 11.79 -11.07 4.00
C VAL A 36 11.88 -11.12 5.53
N ALA A 37 11.00 -10.43 6.22
CA ALA A 37 10.95 -10.41 7.68
C ALA A 37 10.22 -11.63 8.31
N GLY A 38 9.78 -12.62 7.51
CA GLY A 38 9.10 -13.83 7.99
C GLY A 38 7.59 -13.70 8.15
N GLY A 39 6.99 -12.66 7.59
CA GLY A 39 5.55 -12.54 7.41
C GLY A 39 5.04 -13.32 6.20
N GLU A 40 3.74 -13.21 5.90
CA GLU A 40 3.10 -13.95 4.82
C GLU A 40 2.18 -13.06 4.00
N VAL A 41 2.26 -13.20 2.67
CA VAL A 41 1.42 -12.52 1.68
C VAL A 41 0.61 -13.55 0.91
N LYS A 42 -0.69 -13.30 0.75
CA LYS A 42 -1.63 -14.14 -0.01
C LYS A 42 -2.55 -13.30 -0.87
N LYS A 43 -3.28 -13.94 -1.76
CA LYS A 43 -4.37 -13.29 -2.50
C LYS A 43 -5.40 -12.74 -1.53
N CYS A 44 -5.88 -11.53 -1.81
CA CYS A 44 -6.98 -10.93 -1.05
C CYS A 44 -8.22 -11.83 -1.09
N THR A 45 -8.80 -12.07 0.08
CA THR A 45 -10.02 -12.88 0.23
C THR A 45 -11.29 -12.04 0.30
N ASN A 46 -11.18 -10.79 0.73
CA ASN A 46 -12.30 -9.86 0.93
C ASN A 46 -12.47 -8.86 -0.22
N GLY A 47 -11.94 -9.15 -1.40
CA GLY A 47 -11.94 -8.25 -2.56
C GLY A 47 -10.54 -7.75 -2.90
N ALA A 48 -10.46 -6.70 -3.73
CA ALA A 48 -9.21 -6.10 -4.19
C ALA A 48 -9.37 -4.57 -4.29
N HIS A 49 -8.28 -3.84 -4.12
CA HIS A 49 -8.26 -2.42 -4.45
C HIS A 49 -7.99 -2.25 -5.94
N ARG A 50 -8.88 -1.60 -6.64
CA ARG A 50 -8.88 -1.45 -8.10
C ARG A 50 -8.82 0.03 -8.51
N GLY A 51 -7.86 0.77 -7.96
CA GLY A 51 -7.64 2.20 -8.20
C GLY A 51 -7.89 3.08 -6.97
N ILE A 52 -8.67 2.59 -6.01
CA ILE A 52 -8.98 3.27 -4.75
C ILE A 52 -9.06 2.27 -3.60
N ALA A 53 -8.56 2.67 -2.44
CA ALA A 53 -8.83 2.08 -1.14
C ALA A 53 -9.67 3.05 -0.32
N ASN A 54 -10.89 2.64 0.01
CA ASN A 54 -11.81 3.40 0.82
C ASN A 54 -11.69 3.01 2.30
N ASP A 55 -12.12 3.91 3.17
CA ASP A 55 -12.30 3.67 4.61
C ASP A 55 -11.06 3.11 5.30
N ILE A 56 -9.87 3.59 4.94
CA ILE A 56 -8.67 3.27 5.70
C ILE A 56 -8.81 3.95 7.06
N GLU A 57 -8.72 3.16 8.13
CA GLU A 57 -8.76 3.64 9.50
C GLU A 57 -7.41 3.46 10.19
N ILE A 58 -6.90 4.56 10.73
CA ILE A 58 -5.68 4.58 11.55
C ILE A 58 -6.06 4.12 12.96
N ASN A 59 -5.37 3.09 13.46
CA ASN A 59 -5.60 2.58 14.82
C ASN A 59 -4.85 3.40 15.89
N GLU A 60 -4.98 3.04 17.16
CA GLU A 60 -4.37 3.74 18.30
C GLU A 60 -2.82 3.82 18.20
N ASN A 61 -2.17 2.79 17.63
CA ASN A 61 -0.73 2.80 17.42
C ASN A 61 -0.37 3.74 16.27
N GLY A 62 -1.15 3.72 15.20
CA GLY A 62 -0.96 4.59 14.04
C GLY A 62 -1.15 6.07 14.39
N LEU A 63 -2.12 6.41 15.26
CA LEU A 63 -2.34 7.78 15.72
C LEU A 63 -1.14 8.34 16.52
N LYS A 64 -0.35 7.48 17.14
CA LYS A 64 0.86 7.85 17.89
C LYS A 64 2.12 7.79 17.02
N HIS A 65 2.05 7.14 15.84
CA HIS A 65 3.20 6.92 14.98
C HIS A 65 3.43 8.14 14.06
N PRO A 66 4.68 8.59 13.89
CA PRO A 66 4.98 9.77 13.06
C PRO A 66 4.53 9.63 11.60
N LEU A 67 4.40 8.42 11.05
CA LEU A 67 3.88 8.18 9.69
C LEU A 67 2.55 8.91 9.45
N TYR A 68 1.65 8.92 10.43
CA TYR A 68 0.31 9.50 10.29
C TYR A 68 0.13 10.84 11.02
N LYS A 69 1.23 11.50 11.39
CA LYS A 69 1.16 12.83 11.98
C LYS A 69 0.38 13.79 11.06
N ASN A 70 -0.63 14.47 11.62
CA ASN A 70 -1.52 15.40 10.90
C ASN A 70 -2.32 14.73 9.74
N LYS A 71 -2.54 13.43 9.79
CA LYS A 71 -3.43 12.70 8.88
C LYS A 71 -4.80 12.52 9.52
N ASN A 72 -5.87 12.59 8.73
CA ASN A 72 -7.21 12.24 9.20
C ASN A 72 -7.29 10.78 9.64
N LYS A 73 -7.98 10.50 10.75
CA LYS A 73 -8.13 9.13 11.28
C LYS A 73 -8.74 8.17 10.26
N LYS A 74 -9.68 8.67 9.43
CA LYS A 74 -10.25 7.94 8.29
C LYS A 74 -9.98 8.68 7.00
N PHE A 75 -9.60 7.95 5.95
CA PHE A 75 -9.29 8.54 4.66
C PHE A 75 -9.40 7.53 3.53
N ASN A 76 -9.56 8.06 2.30
CA ASN A 76 -9.46 7.32 1.05
C ASN A 76 -8.14 7.65 0.37
N THR A 77 -7.61 6.73 -0.45
CA THR A 77 -6.34 6.93 -1.15
C THR A 77 -6.22 6.05 -2.38
N PRO A 78 -5.41 6.42 -3.38
CA PRO A 78 -5.15 5.54 -4.51
C PRO A 78 -4.52 4.22 -4.07
N ALA A 79 -5.05 3.09 -4.56
CA ALA A 79 -4.51 1.75 -4.29
C ALA A 79 -4.85 0.79 -5.41
N PHE A 80 -3.93 -0.15 -5.69
CA PHE A 80 -4.14 -1.18 -6.70
C PHE A 80 -3.43 -2.47 -6.30
N ASN A 81 -4.13 -3.41 -5.65
CA ASN A 81 -3.56 -4.69 -5.24
C ASN A 81 -4.59 -5.81 -5.23
N PHE A 82 -4.12 -7.01 -5.52
CA PHE A 82 -4.86 -8.28 -5.46
C PHE A 82 -4.31 -9.24 -4.41
N ASP A 83 -3.19 -8.87 -3.80
CA ASP A 83 -2.55 -9.63 -2.73
C ASP A 83 -2.50 -8.77 -1.47
N GLU A 84 -2.54 -9.41 -0.30
CA GLU A 84 -2.52 -8.77 1.01
C GLU A 84 -1.57 -9.46 1.98
N VAL A 85 -1.09 -8.72 2.96
CA VAL A 85 -0.36 -9.28 4.10
C VAL A 85 -1.36 -9.96 5.03
N VAL A 86 -1.23 -11.28 5.19
CA VAL A 86 -2.09 -12.09 6.07
C VAL A 86 -1.44 -12.42 7.40
N LYS A 87 -0.10 -12.38 7.46
CA LYS A 87 0.67 -12.57 8.69
C LYS A 87 1.77 -11.51 8.76
N LEU A 88 1.77 -10.75 9.83
CA LEU A 88 2.82 -9.77 10.11
C LEU A 88 4.09 -10.45 10.62
N PRO A 89 5.28 -9.89 10.34
CA PRO A 89 6.51 -10.28 10.99
C PRO A 89 6.45 -10.13 12.52
N GLU A 90 7.26 -10.88 13.24
CA GLU A 90 7.39 -10.73 14.69
C GLU A 90 7.88 -9.32 15.06
N GLY A 91 7.35 -8.77 16.14
CA GLY A 91 7.67 -7.41 16.59
C GLY A 91 7.09 -6.29 15.73
N SER A 92 6.22 -6.59 14.77
CA SER A 92 5.54 -5.57 13.95
C SER A 92 4.47 -4.81 14.72
N THR A 93 4.31 -3.54 14.37
CA THR A 93 3.22 -2.70 14.85
C THR A 93 2.26 -2.39 13.70
N LEU A 94 1.02 -2.90 13.76
CA LEU A 94 -0.04 -2.53 12.84
C LEU A 94 -0.45 -1.07 13.09
N LEU A 95 -0.54 -0.26 12.03
CA LEU A 95 -0.83 1.17 12.12
C LEU A 95 -2.18 1.55 11.52
N SER A 96 -2.61 0.85 10.46
CA SER A 96 -3.91 1.10 9.81
C SER A 96 -4.43 -0.13 9.10
N SER A 97 -5.75 -0.17 8.89
CA SER A 97 -6.48 -1.24 8.23
C SER A 97 -7.66 -0.69 7.43
N ASN A 98 -8.28 -1.52 6.60
CA ASN A 98 -9.60 -1.25 6.03
C ASN A 98 -10.41 -2.56 5.88
N PRO A 99 -11.69 -2.51 5.45
CA PRO A 99 -12.52 -3.70 5.33
C PRO A 99 -11.99 -4.79 4.36
N ILE A 100 -11.19 -4.40 3.36
CA ILE A 100 -10.63 -5.32 2.37
C ILE A 100 -9.31 -5.93 2.91
N ASN A 101 -8.36 -5.09 3.33
CA ASN A 101 -7.06 -5.53 3.82
C ASN A 101 -6.86 -5.19 5.30
N LYS A 102 -6.50 -6.18 6.10
CA LYS A 102 -6.19 -5.97 7.52
C LYS A 102 -4.92 -5.15 7.74
N VAL A 103 -4.00 -5.15 6.79
CA VAL A 103 -2.72 -4.43 6.87
C VAL A 103 -2.67 -3.39 5.75
N MET A 104 -2.99 -2.14 6.10
CA MET A 104 -2.86 -0.99 5.21
C MET A 104 -1.65 -0.13 5.56
N GLY A 105 -1.22 -0.15 6.82
CA GLY A 105 -0.01 0.50 7.30
C GLY A 105 0.63 -0.32 8.42
N VAL A 106 1.94 -0.45 8.42
CA VAL A 106 2.72 -1.26 9.37
C VAL A 106 4.11 -0.67 9.60
N ASN A 107 4.63 -0.82 10.82
CA ASN A 107 6.03 -0.58 11.14
C ASN A 107 6.67 -1.85 11.69
N PHE A 108 7.87 -2.17 11.23
CA PHE A 108 8.67 -3.32 11.69
C PHE A 108 10.15 -3.13 11.35
N ASN A 109 11.00 -4.02 11.86
CA ASN A 109 12.42 -4.01 11.57
C ASN A 109 12.86 -5.23 10.78
N VAL A 110 13.84 -5.06 9.89
CA VAL A 110 14.60 -6.14 9.26
C VAL A 110 16.08 -5.91 9.56
N GLY A 111 16.66 -6.73 10.42
CA GLY A 111 18.00 -6.46 10.94
C GLY A 111 18.05 -5.11 11.67
N SER A 112 18.89 -4.19 11.21
CA SER A 112 19.00 -2.82 11.74
C SER A 112 18.10 -1.80 11.01
N ALA A 113 17.41 -2.19 9.94
CA ALA A 113 16.58 -1.30 9.15
C ALA A 113 15.18 -1.19 9.74
N ASN A 114 14.72 0.04 9.99
CA ASN A 114 13.34 0.35 10.35
C ASN A 114 12.52 0.54 9.07
N ILE A 115 11.41 -0.19 8.95
CA ILE A 115 10.56 -0.21 7.77
C ILE A 115 9.21 0.39 8.11
N TRP A 116 8.84 1.46 7.41
CA TRP A 116 7.49 1.98 7.38
C TRP A 116 6.83 1.48 6.10
N GLY A 117 5.86 0.60 6.23
CA GLY A 117 5.16 -0.04 5.11
C GLY A 117 3.74 0.46 4.96
N ILE A 118 3.32 0.74 3.72
CA ILE A 118 1.93 1.04 3.37
C ILE A 118 1.49 0.23 2.15
N GLN A 119 0.21 -0.20 2.11
CA GLN A 119 -0.33 -0.99 1.00
C GLN A 119 -0.83 -0.13 -0.17
N TYR A 120 -1.03 1.14 0.02
CA TYR A 120 -1.59 2.10 -0.94
C TYR A 120 -0.52 3.02 -1.52
N HIS A 121 -0.91 3.89 -2.46
CA HIS A 121 -0.03 4.71 -3.29
C HIS A 121 -0.27 6.22 -3.08
N PRO A 122 0.26 6.85 -2.02
CA PRO A 122 0.11 8.30 -1.83
C PRO A 122 0.79 9.11 -2.94
N GLU A 123 1.78 8.54 -3.62
CA GLU A 123 2.53 9.16 -4.71
C GLU A 123 1.77 9.18 -6.05
N ILE A 124 0.76 8.32 -6.21
CA ILE A 124 -0.03 8.24 -7.45
C ILE A 124 -1.32 9.04 -7.31
N THR A 125 -1.71 9.77 -8.37
CA THR A 125 -2.99 10.50 -8.41
C THR A 125 -4.13 9.58 -8.84
N TYR A 126 -5.37 9.91 -8.45
CA TYR A 126 -6.56 9.20 -8.94
C TYR A 126 -6.69 9.23 -10.46
N ALA A 127 -6.34 10.35 -11.12
CA ALA A 127 -6.31 10.42 -12.58
C ALA A 127 -5.34 9.40 -13.21
N LYS A 128 -4.19 9.15 -12.58
CA LYS A 128 -3.27 8.08 -13.02
C LYS A 128 -3.83 6.69 -12.76
N MET A 129 -4.56 6.46 -11.66
CA MET A 129 -5.25 5.20 -11.41
C MET A 129 -6.34 4.91 -12.44
N ILE A 130 -7.13 5.92 -12.82
CA ILE A 130 -8.12 5.81 -13.90
C ILE A 130 -7.43 5.44 -15.22
N SER A 131 -6.36 6.14 -15.59
CA SER A 131 -5.57 5.80 -16.78
C SER A 131 -5.04 4.37 -16.74
N LEU A 132 -4.60 3.88 -15.57
CA LEU A 132 -4.13 2.51 -15.38
C LEU A 132 -5.24 1.48 -15.55
N ILE A 133 -6.45 1.76 -15.05
CA ILE A 133 -7.63 0.90 -15.23
C ILE A 133 -7.97 0.78 -16.71
N HIS A 134 -8.05 1.91 -17.44
CA HIS A 134 -8.31 1.90 -18.88
C HIS A 134 -7.23 1.16 -19.67
N PHE A 135 -5.96 1.40 -19.36
CA PHE A 135 -4.84 0.73 -20.01
C PHE A 135 -4.84 -0.79 -19.80
N ARG A 136 -5.26 -1.25 -18.60
CA ARG A 136 -5.30 -2.67 -18.24
C ARG A 136 -6.69 -3.31 -18.40
N LYS A 137 -7.65 -2.62 -19.03
CA LYS A 137 -9.04 -3.01 -19.11
C LYS A 137 -9.25 -4.48 -19.52
N ASP A 138 -8.67 -4.87 -20.66
CA ASP A 138 -8.86 -6.22 -21.19
C ASP A 138 -8.33 -7.30 -20.23
N ARG A 139 -7.14 -7.05 -19.65
CA ARG A 139 -6.55 -7.94 -18.63
C ARG A 139 -7.40 -8.00 -17.34
N LEU A 140 -8.00 -6.88 -16.93
CA LEU A 140 -8.85 -6.84 -15.75
C LEU A 140 -10.16 -7.62 -15.95
N LEU A 141 -10.74 -7.57 -17.15
CA LEU A 141 -11.91 -8.38 -17.54
C LEU A 141 -11.53 -9.86 -17.64
N GLU A 142 -10.42 -10.20 -18.31
CA GLU A 142 -9.91 -11.58 -18.40
C GLU A 142 -9.68 -12.21 -17.02
N LYS A 143 -9.07 -11.46 -16.10
CA LYS A 143 -8.81 -11.90 -14.72
C LYS A 143 -10.03 -11.83 -13.81
N LYS A 144 -11.20 -11.46 -14.34
CA LYS A 144 -12.46 -11.29 -13.60
C LYS A 144 -12.34 -10.31 -12.41
N ALA A 145 -11.43 -9.34 -12.53
CA ALA A 145 -11.34 -8.24 -11.59
C ALA A 145 -12.55 -7.29 -11.71
N PHE A 146 -13.14 -7.22 -12.90
CA PHE A 146 -14.45 -6.64 -13.22
C PHE A 146 -15.24 -7.63 -14.06
N ILE A 147 -16.56 -7.59 -13.92
CA ILE A 147 -17.48 -8.49 -14.63
C ILE A 147 -17.63 -8.06 -16.09
N ASN A 148 -17.72 -6.75 -16.34
CA ASN A 148 -17.95 -6.17 -17.65
C ASN A 148 -17.51 -4.69 -17.71
N GLN A 149 -17.65 -4.09 -18.90
CA GLN A 149 -17.30 -2.68 -19.13
C GLN A 149 -18.14 -1.72 -18.27
N MET A 150 -19.42 -2.00 -18.07
CA MET A 150 -20.31 -1.14 -17.28
C MET A 150 -19.85 -1.06 -15.81
N GLU A 151 -19.35 -2.16 -15.24
CA GLU A 151 -18.77 -2.15 -13.89
C GLU A 151 -17.49 -1.31 -13.83
N ILE A 152 -16.64 -1.38 -14.87
CA ILE A 152 -15.45 -0.52 -14.99
C ILE A 152 -15.87 0.94 -15.00
N ASP A 153 -16.81 1.32 -15.85
CA ASP A 153 -17.24 2.71 -16.01
C ASP A 153 -17.86 3.25 -14.72
N SER A 154 -18.67 2.44 -14.05
CA SER A 154 -19.26 2.79 -12.75
C SER A 154 -18.17 2.96 -11.66
N HIS A 155 -17.17 2.08 -11.65
CA HIS A 155 -16.07 2.15 -10.71
C HIS A 155 -15.14 3.36 -10.97
N VAL A 156 -14.85 3.65 -12.23
CA VAL A 156 -14.09 4.84 -12.64
C VAL A 156 -14.79 6.11 -12.17
N LYS A 157 -16.12 6.18 -12.28
CA LYS A 157 -16.91 7.33 -11.79
C LYS A 157 -16.74 7.56 -10.28
N ILE A 158 -16.70 6.50 -9.47
CA ILE A 158 -16.40 6.61 -8.03
C ILE A 158 -15.03 7.25 -7.80
N ILE A 159 -14.02 6.83 -8.56
CA ILE A 159 -12.67 7.37 -8.45
C ILE A 159 -12.61 8.84 -8.93
N GLU A 160 -13.35 9.19 -9.99
CA GLU A 160 -13.47 10.58 -10.47
C GLU A 160 -14.10 11.49 -9.42
N ASP A 161 -15.14 11.04 -8.73
CA ASP A 161 -15.79 11.80 -7.68
C ASP A 161 -14.88 12.01 -6.47
N GLU A 162 -14.13 10.98 -6.07
CA GLU A 162 -13.10 11.13 -5.04
C GLU A 162 -11.97 12.08 -5.47
N ASN A 163 -11.56 12.03 -6.74
CA ASN A 163 -10.52 12.93 -7.28
C ASN A 163 -10.91 14.41 -7.19
N LYS A 164 -12.20 14.74 -7.30
CA LYS A 164 -12.70 16.14 -7.19
C LYS A 164 -12.53 16.72 -5.79
N VAL A 165 -12.61 15.88 -4.76
CA VAL A 165 -12.52 16.28 -3.35
C VAL A 165 -11.14 16.00 -2.74
N SER A 166 -10.30 15.26 -3.45
CA SER A 166 -8.98 14.85 -3.00
C SER A 166 -8.04 16.06 -2.85
N ASN A 167 -7.35 16.13 -1.71
CA ASN A 167 -6.33 17.12 -1.43
C ASN A 167 -4.94 16.50 -1.57
N LYS A 168 -4.06 17.12 -2.38
CA LYS A 168 -2.70 16.63 -2.63
C LYS A 168 -1.88 16.52 -1.34
N ASP A 169 -1.90 17.55 -0.49
CA ASP A 169 -1.09 17.59 0.73
C ASP A 169 -1.57 16.52 1.73
N ALA A 170 -2.89 16.35 1.87
CA ALA A 170 -3.45 15.27 2.68
C ALA A 170 -3.08 13.89 2.13
N ARG A 171 -3.03 13.71 0.81
CA ARG A 171 -2.65 12.45 0.15
C ARG A 171 -1.16 12.14 0.33
N MET A 172 -0.27 13.13 0.23
CA MET A 172 1.18 12.97 0.29
C MET A 172 1.74 12.95 1.71
N ARG A 173 0.90 13.11 2.73
CA ARG A 173 1.31 13.30 4.13
C ARG A 173 2.26 12.22 4.66
N GLU A 174 2.04 10.98 4.32
CA GLU A 174 2.90 9.86 4.76
C GLU A 174 4.32 9.99 4.23
N LEU A 175 4.48 10.39 2.96
CA LEU A 175 5.80 10.61 2.34
C LEU A 175 6.51 11.80 2.99
N GLU A 176 5.79 12.91 3.21
CA GLU A 176 6.32 14.10 3.87
C GLU A 176 6.77 13.78 5.31
N ASN A 177 5.94 13.04 6.05
CA ASN A 177 6.25 12.63 7.41
C ASN A 177 7.48 11.71 7.46
N TRP A 178 7.58 10.77 6.51
CA TRP A 178 8.74 9.88 6.42
C TRP A 178 10.02 10.65 6.12
N LEU A 179 10.01 11.54 5.11
CA LEU A 179 11.17 12.38 4.78
C LEU A 179 11.59 13.27 5.96
N SER A 180 10.63 13.84 6.68
CA SER A 180 10.89 14.68 7.86
C SER A 180 11.48 13.89 9.03
N ASN A 181 11.29 12.58 9.09
CA ASN A 181 11.82 11.71 10.14
C ASN A 181 13.23 11.19 9.84
N LEU A 182 13.79 11.46 8.65
CA LEU A 182 15.16 11.08 8.28
C LEU A 182 16.23 12.07 8.77
N ASN A 183 15.81 13.26 9.20
CA ASN A 183 16.69 14.35 9.66
C ASN A 183 16.95 14.31 11.16
#